data_8211471028025cb74c8d64336ed78bd6
#
_entry.id   8211471028025cb74c8d64336ed78bd6
#
_cell.length_a   1.000
_cell.length_b   1.000
_cell.length_c   1.000
_cell.angle_alpha   90.00
_cell.angle_beta   90.00
_cell.angle_gamma   90.00
#
_symmetry.space_group_name_H-M   'P 1'
#
loop_
_entity.id
_entity.type
_entity.pdbx_description
1 polymer ?
#
loop_
_entity_poly.entity_id
_entity_poly.type
_entity_poly.pdbx_seq_one_letter_code
_entity_poly.pdbx_strand_id
1 'polypeptide(L)'
;MPELYVGERHWSVSPGSNLLDALNQAGVAVPFSCRAGSCHACLVRCEGEVDDQQPEALSPTQRQQGWRLACQCRVSADLKVEAFDPQRDGMPAQVVSADWLSSTVLRLRLQPERALRYNAGQHLVLWAGQVARPYSLAGLPQEEPYLEFHIDCRQPGAFSDAARQLKVGDPLRLGELRGGALHYDPDWQSRPLWLLASGTGLGPLWGVLREALRQDHQGDIRVIHLAHEAEGHYLAEPLAALAARHGNLTVELWTAAQLQPALAQLRLVSRHTLALLCGHPASVEAFSKRLFLAGLPRNQLLADVFLSRPFTL
;
A
#
# COMPACT_ATOMS: atom_id res chain seq x y z
N MET A 1 9.58 -33.82 14.08
CA MET A 1 9.68 -32.54 13.35
C MET A 1 8.44 -32.46 12.50
N PRO A 2 7.73 -31.33 12.49
CA PRO A 2 6.57 -31.16 11.61
C PRO A 2 6.96 -31.27 10.13
N GLU A 3 6.02 -31.81 9.34
CA GLU A 3 6.13 -31.93 7.90
C GLU A 3 5.25 -30.87 7.21
N LEU A 4 5.80 -30.16 6.21
CA LEU A 4 5.04 -29.31 5.31
C LEU A 4 4.75 -30.04 4.01
N TYR A 5 3.49 -29.99 3.57
CA TYR A 5 3.03 -30.60 2.32
C TYR A 5 2.55 -29.50 1.36
N VAL A 6 3.09 -29.44 0.15
CA VAL A 6 2.68 -28.51 -0.90
C VAL A 6 2.58 -29.26 -2.23
N GLY A 7 1.36 -29.55 -2.67
CA GLY A 7 1.11 -30.46 -3.78
C GLY A 7 1.67 -31.86 -3.48
N GLU A 8 2.54 -32.37 -4.35
CA GLU A 8 3.21 -33.67 -4.18
C GLU A 8 4.53 -33.57 -3.39
N ARG A 9 4.98 -32.38 -3.05
CA ARG A 9 6.24 -32.13 -2.32
C ARG A 9 5.99 -32.09 -0.83
N HIS A 10 6.90 -32.65 -0.06
CA HIS A 10 6.92 -32.50 1.39
C HIS A 10 8.35 -32.41 1.92
N TRP A 11 8.49 -31.78 3.08
CA TRP A 11 9.78 -31.64 3.78
C TRP A 11 9.59 -31.31 5.25
N SER A 12 10.54 -31.75 6.08
CA SER A 12 10.53 -31.46 7.52
C SER A 12 11.00 -30.03 7.79
N VAL A 13 10.40 -29.39 8.79
CA VAL A 13 10.82 -28.08 9.31
C VAL A 13 10.97 -28.10 10.83
N SER A 14 11.76 -27.21 11.38
CA SER A 14 11.88 -27.08 12.83
C SER A 14 10.57 -26.56 13.43
N PRO A 15 10.10 -27.12 14.57
CA PRO A 15 8.95 -26.56 15.26
C PRO A 15 9.13 -25.07 15.56
N GLY A 16 8.07 -24.28 15.37
CA GLY A 16 8.10 -22.82 15.54
C GLY A 16 8.69 -22.02 14.37
N SER A 17 9.12 -22.69 13.29
CA SER A 17 9.55 -22.00 12.06
C SER A 17 8.47 -21.09 11.51
N ASN A 18 8.86 -19.91 11.02
CA ASN A 18 7.92 -19.05 10.31
C ASN A 18 7.50 -19.72 8.99
N LEU A 19 6.19 -19.84 8.77
CA LEU A 19 5.65 -20.56 7.60
C LEU A 19 6.08 -19.91 6.28
N LEU A 20 6.06 -18.57 6.17
CA LEU A 20 6.50 -17.86 4.97
C LEU A 20 7.95 -18.17 4.62
N ASP A 21 8.83 -18.14 5.63
CA ASP A 21 10.26 -18.41 5.43
C ASP A 21 10.50 -19.86 5.03
N ALA A 22 9.83 -20.81 5.70
CA ALA A 22 9.93 -22.23 5.39
C ALA A 22 9.48 -22.55 3.95
N LEU A 23 8.38 -21.95 3.48
CA LEU A 23 7.89 -22.10 2.12
C LEU A 23 8.86 -21.54 1.09
N ASN A 24 9.31 -20.27 1.27
CA ASN A 24 10.19 -19.63 0.32
C ASN A 24 11.59 -20.29 0.26
N GLN A 25 12.15 -20.75 1.39
CA GLN A 25 13.40 -21.51 1.44
C GLN A 25 13.31 -22.85 0.68
N ALA A 26 12.15 -23.49 0.72
CA ALA A 26 11.88 -24.71 -0.05
C ALA A 26 11.53 -24.44 -1.53
N GLY A 27 11.60 -23.18 -1.99
CA GLY A 27 11.31 -22.79 -3.39
C GLY A 27 9.82 -22.74 -3.73
N VAL A 28 8.94 -22.66 -2.71
CA VAL A 28 7.52 -22.32 -2.92
C VAL A 28 7.41 -20.80 -2.88
N ALA A 29 7.25 -20.18 -4.05
CA ALA A 29 7.29 -18.73 -4.23
C ALA A 29 6.02 -18.05 -3.65
N VAL A 30 5.96 -17.85 -2.34
CA VAL A 30 4.90 -17.09 -1.70
C VAL A 30 5.31 -15.62 -1.66
N PRO A 31 4.54 -14.71 -2.31
CA PRO A 31 4.86 -13.29 -2.29
C PRO A 31 4.65 -12.71 -0.90
N PHE A 32 5.39 -11.65 -0.57
CA PHE A 32 5.22 -10.92 0.69
C PHE A 32 5.74 -9.48 0.57
N SER A 33 5.33 -8.62 1.50
CA SER A 33 5.85 -7.25 1.63
C SER A 33 6.04 -6.89 3.11
N CYS A 34 4.97 -6.56 3.84
CA CYS A 34 5.04 -5.97 5.18
C CYS A 34 5.58 -6.89 6.28
N ARG A 35 5.39 -8.21 6.16
CA ARG A 35 5.64 -9.22 7.23
C ARG A 35 4.93 -8.93 8.57
N ALA A 36 3.96 -8.02 8.56
CA ALA A 36 3.23 -7.54 9.72
C ALA A 36 1.72 -7.81 9.62
N GLY A 37 1.28 -8.71 8.73
CA GLY A 37 -0.12 -9.10 8.59
C GLY A 37 -1.02 -8.10 7.86
N SER A 38 -0.54 -6.92 7.45
CA SER A 38 -1.39 -5.86 6.89
C SER A 38 -1.58 -5.91 5.38
N CYS A 39 -0.56 -6.33 4.60
CA CYS A 39 -0.61 -6.23 3.13
C CYS A 39 -1.29 -7.42 2.44
N HIS A 40 -1.48 -8.54 3.12
CA HIS A 40 -2.07 -9.80 2.64
C HIS A 40 -1.42 -10.42 1.39
N ALA A 41 -0.21 -9.99 1.01
CA ALA A 41 0.50 -10.58 -0.13
C ALA A 41 0.93 -12.03 0.11
N CYS A 42 1.09 -12.45 1.37
CA CYS A 42 1.50 -13.80 1.77
C CYS A 42 0.33 -14.73 2.11
N LEU A 43 -0.83 -14.52 1.50
CA LEU A 43 -2.02 -15.33 1.72
C LEU A 43 -1.78 -16.76 1.22
N VAL A 44 -2.06 -17.75 2.06
CA VAL A 44 -1.99 -19.18 1.76
C VAL A 44 -3.20 -19.87 2.35
N ARG A 45 -3.57 -21.04 1.83
CA ARG A 45 -4.57 -21.90 2.44
C ARG A 45 -3.87 -23.03 3.20
N CYS A 46 -4.27 -23.29 4.44
CA CYS A 46 -3.71 -24.30 5.32
C CYS A 46 -4.78 -25.32 5.72
N GLU A 47 -4.42 -26.60 5.65
CA GLU A 47 -5.16 -27.72 6.25
C GLU A 47 -4.29 -28.32 7.36
N GLY A 48 -4.77 -28.30 8.60
CA GLY A 48 -4.04 -28.70 9.82
C GLY A 48 -3.92 -27.55 10.83
N GLU A 49 -3.27 -27.85 11.95
CA GLU A 49 -3.04 -26.86 13.01
C GLU A 49 -1.82 -26.00 12.70
N VAL A 50 -1.97 -24.70 12.86
CA VAL A 50 -0.91 -23.71 12.73
C VAL A 50 -1.07 -22.64 13.81
N ASP A 51 0.03 -22.24 14.44
CA ASP A 51 0.05 -21.15 15.41
C ASP A 51 0.01 -19.82 14.66
N ASP A 52 -1.19 -19.22 14.60
CA ASP A 52 -1.46 -17.95 13.90
C ASP A 52 -1.40 -16.80 14.92
N GLN A 53 -0.41 -15.93 14.77
CA GLN A 53 -0.13 -14.82 15.70
C GLN A 53 -1.09 -13.63 15.53
N GLN A 54 -1.82 -13.56 14.40
CA GLN A 54 -2.77 -12.47 14.10
C GLN A 54 -4.02 -12.98 13.37
N PRO A 55 -4.78 -13.89 13.99
CA PRO A 55 -5.96 -14.49 13.37
C PRO A 55 -7.02 -13.44 13.00
N GLU A 56 -7.09 -12.33 13.74
CA GLU A 56 -8.02 -11.22 13.50
C GLU A 56 -7.72 -10.42 12.21
N ALA A 57 -6.52 -10.55 11.63
CA ALA A 57 -6.17 -9.93 10.35
C ALA A 57 -7.00 -10.49 9.18
N LEU A 58 -7.57 -11.69 9.35
CA LEU A 58 -8.47 -12.32 8.39
C LEU A 58 -9.91 -12.39 8.93
N SER A 59 -10.89 -12.27 8.04
CA SER A 59 -12.29 -12.44 8.41
C SER A 59 -12.57 -13.85 8.93
N PRO A 60 -13.61 -14.04 9.79
CA PRO A 60 -13.98 -15.37 10.25
C PRO A 60 -14.22 -16.36 9.11
N THR A 61 -14.86 -15.92 8.02
CA THR A 61 -15.14 -16.75 6.84
C THR A 61 -13.85 -17.21 6.16
N GLN A 62 -12.87 -16.32 5.99
CA GLN A 62 -11.58 -16.70 5.41
C GLN A 62 -10.84 -17.73 6.26
N ARG A 63 -10.82 -17.52 7.58
CA ARG A 63 -10.20 -18.47 8.51
C ARG A 63 -10.85 -19.84 8.47
N GLN A 64 -12.19 -19.90 8.37
CA GLN A 64 -12.96 -21.15 8.21
C GLN A 64 -12.64 -21.87 6.88
N GLN A 65 -12.33 -21.09 5.83
CA GLN A 65 -11.89 -21.60 4.53
C GLN A 65 -10.39 -22.01 4.51
N GLY A 66 -9.72 -21.96 5.65
CA GLY A 66 -8.31 -22.34 5.79
C GLY A 66 -7.31 -21.23 5.42
N TRP A 67 -7.76 -20.05 5.05
CA TRP A 67 -6.84 -18.94 4.71
C TRP A 67 -6.02 -18.51 5.93
N ARG A 68 -4.72 -18.26 5.69
CA ARG A 68 -3.76 -17.78 6.68
C ARG A 68 -2.79 -16.79 6.02
N LEU A 69 -2.22 -15.91 6.84
CA LEU A 69 -1.11 -15.06 6.44
C LEU A 69 0.20 -15.73 6.81
N ALA A 70 0.89 -16.33 5.86
CA ALA A 70 2.08 -17.14 6.10
C ALA A 70 3.15 -16.42 6.96
N CYS A 71 3.28 -15.10 6.83
CA CYS A 71 4.23 -14.31 7.63
C CYS A 71 3.86 -14.27 9.13
N GLN A 72 2.59 -14.50 9.49
CA GLN A 72 2.08 -14.50 10.86
C GLN A 72 1.95 -15.90 11.45
N CYS A 73 2.24 -16.94 10.67
CA CYS A 73 2.08 -18.32 11.10
C CYS A 73 3.39 -18.97 11.53
N ARG A 74 3.32 -19.77 12.60
CA ARG A 74 4.38 -20.65 13.07
C ARG A 74 3.97 -22.10 12.88
N VAL A 75 4.88 -22.91 12.35
CA VAL A 75 4.61 -24.34 12.11
C VAL A 75 4.78 -25.10 13.42
N SER A 76 3.70 -25.68 13.94
CA SER A 76 3.69 -26.44 15.20
C SER A 76 3.43 -27.94 15.00
N ALA A 77 2.73 -28.30 13.93
CA ALA A 77 2.34 -29.67 13.57
C ALA A 77 2.46 -29.87 12.05
N ASP A 78 2.19 -31.08 11.57
CA ASP A 78 2.11 -31.35 10.12
C ASP A 78 1.06 -30.47 9.48
N LEU A 79 1.40 -29.86 8.35
CA LEU A 79 0.58 -28.85 7.72
C LEU A 79 0.60 -29.00 6.20
N LYS A 80 -0.59 -29.11 5.61
CA LYS A 80 -0.75 -29.03 4.17
C LYS A 80 -1.01 -27.59 3.78
N VAL A 81 -0.25 -27.07 2.81
CA VAL A 81 -0.30 -25.67 2.39
C VAL A 81 -0.53 -25.57 0.90
N GLU A 82 -1.44 -24.69 0.52
CA GLU A 82 -1.69 -24.30 -0.85
C GLU A 82 -1.44 -22.79 -1.00
N ALA A 83 -0.53 -22.40 -1.91
CA ALA A 83 -0.28 -21.00 -2.21
C ALA A 83 -1.49 -20.38 -2.92
N PHE A 84 -1.68 -19.06 -2.74
CA PHE A 84 -2.68 -18.30 -3.49
C PHE A 84 -2.42 -18.43 -5.00
N ASP A 85 -3.41 -18.94 -5.75
CA ASP A 85 -3.37 -19.03 -7.20
C ASP A 85 -4.10 -17.81 -7.79
N PRO A 86 -3.37 -16.85 -8.42
CA PRO A 86 -4.01 -15.66 -8.97
C PRO A 86 -5.04 -15.97 -10.05
N GLN A 87 -4.94 -17.09 -10.75
CA GLN A 87 -5.90 -17.46 -11.80
C GLN A 87 -7.24 -17.95 -11.24
N ARG A 88 -7.20 -18.66 -10.12
CA ARG A 88 -8.38 -19.22 -9.44
C ARG A 88 -8.94 -18.27 -8.38
N ASP A 89 -8.06 -17.70 -7.57
CA ASP A 89 -8.43 -16.99 -6.34
C ASP A 89 -8.45 -15.46 -6.54
N GLY A 90 -7.80 -14.95 -7.62
CA GLY A 90 -7.72 -13.53 -7.92
C GLY A 90 -8.85 -13.05 -8.83
N MET A 91 -9.30 -11.81 -8.63
CA MET A 91 -10.29 -11.16 -9.50
C MET A 91 -9.63 -10.69 -10.81
N PRO A 92 -10.16 -11.03 -11.99
CA PRO A 92 -9.67 -10.54 -13.26
C PRO A 92 -9.77 -9.02 -13.37
N ALA A 93 -8.76 -8.41 -14.01
CA ALA A 93 -8.77 -7.02 -14.42
C ALA A 93 -7.98 -6.83 -15.72
N GLN A 94 -8.29 -5.78 -16.46
CA GLN A 94 -7.58 -5.42 -17.69
C GLN A 94 -6.98 -4.02 -17.57
N VAL A 95 -5.82 -3.83 -18.18
CA VAL A 95 -5.20 -2.51 -18.32
C VAL A 95 -6.02 -1.65 -19.26
N VAL A 96 -6.49 -0.50 -18.77
CA VAL A 96 -7.18 0.51 -19.59
C VAL A 96 -6.28 1.68 -19.94
N SER A 97 -5.27 1.97 -19.14
CA SER A 97 -4.16 2.86 -19.50
C SER A 97 -2.90 2.55 -18.67
N ALA A 98 -1.74 2.86 -19.26
CA ALA A 98 -0.44 2.80 -18.62
C ALA A 98 0.36 4.03 -19.09
N ASP A 99 0.28 5.12 -18.32
CA ASP A 99 0.80 6.42 -18.70
C ASP A 99 1.94 6.84 -17.75
N TRP A 100 3.00 7.42 -18.29
CA TRP A 100 4.08 7.95 -17.47
C TRP A 100 3.72 9.34 -16.92
N LEU A 101 3.64 9.46 -15.59
CA LEU A 101 3.45 10.74 -14.89
C LEU A 101 4.76 11.52 -14.73
N SER A 102 5.89 10.80 -14.77
CA SER A 102 7.25 11.33 -14.83
C SER A 102 8.16 10.29 -15.50
N SER A 103 9.45 10.55 -15.62
CA SER A 103 10.42 9.57 -16.13
C SER A 103 10.50 8.28 -15.29
N THR A 104 9.95 8.29 -14.08
CA THR A 104 10.11 7.19 -13.11
C THR A 104 8.82 6.70 -12.49
N VAL A 105 7.70 7.39 -12.65
CA VAL A 105 6.41 7.00 -12.06
C VAL A 105 5.41 6.67 -13.16
N LEU A 106 4.98 5.42 -13.18
CA LEU A 106 3.94 4.91 -14.08
C LEU A 106 2.57 4.99 -13.38
N ARG A 107 1.60 5.62 -14.04
CA ARG A 107 0.19 5.54 -13.69
C ARG A 107 -0.43 4.34 -14.40
N LEU A 108 -0.88 3.37 -13.65
CA LEU A 108 -1.59 2.20 -14.14
C LEU A 108 -3.07 2.31 -13.79
N ARG A 109 -3.93 2.19 -14.78
CA ARG A 109 -5.38 2.14 -14.60
C ARG A 109 -5.90 0.79 -15.04
N LEU A 110 -6.70 0.17 -14.18
CA LEU A 110 -7.24 -1.16 -14.38
C LEU A 110 -8.77 -1.15 -14.34
N GLN A 111 -9.40 -1.80 -15.31
CA GLN A 111 -10.81 -2.12 -15.28
C GLN A 111 -10.99 -3.50 -14.62
N PRO A 112 -11.52 -3.59 -13.40
CA PRO A 112 -11.83 -4.87 -12.79
C PRO A 112 -13.05 -5.50 -13.47
N GLU A 113 -13.12 -6.85 -13.48
CA GLU A 113 -14.27 -7.60 -14.01
C GLU A 113 -15.57 -7.26 -13.29
N ARG A 114 -15.48 -6.97 -12.00
CA ARG A 114 -16.60 -6.52 -11.16
C ARG A 114 -16.23 -5.21 -10.48
N ALA A 115 -17.18 -4.29 -10.44
CA ALA A 115 -16.98 -3.02 -9.74
C ALA A 115 -16.59 -3.26 -8.27
N LEU A 116 -15.53 -2.60 -7.82
CA LEU A 116 -15.10 -2.62 -6.44
C LEU A 116 -15.60 -1.37 -5.72
N ARG A 117 -16.22 -1.59 -4.57
CA ARG A 117 -16.48 -0.50 -3.62
C ARG A 117 -15.27 -0.37 -2.71
N TYR A 118 -14.58 0.75 -2.77
CA TYR A 118 -13.40 1.02 -1.95
C TYR A 118 -13.43 2.44 -1.41
N ASN A 119 -12.60 2.70 -0.41
CA ASN A 119 -12.32 4.05 0.08
C ASN A 119 -10.93 4.47 -0.42
N ALA A 120 -10.77 5.77 -0.73
CA ALA A 120 -9.47 6.32 -1.08
C ALA A 120 -8.42 5.98 -0.01
N GLY A 121 -7.21 5.59 -0.43
CA GLY A 121 -6.14 5.15 0.47
C GLY A 121 -6.11 3.66 0.78
N GLN A 122 -7.15 2.88 0.47
CA GLN A 122 -7.10 1.42 0.55
C GLN A 122 -6.09 0.84 -0.45
N HIS A 123 -5.72 -0.41 -0.25
CA HIS A 123 -4.77 -1.11 -1.11
C HIS A 123 -5.25 -2.53 -1.46
N LEU A 124 -4.64 -3.11 -2.47
CA LEU A 124 -4.79 -4.52 -2.83
C LEU A 124 -3.50 -5.05 -3.47
N VAL A 125 -3.41 -6.37 -3.61
CA VAL A 125 -2.27 -7.01 -4.26
C VAL A 125 -2.53 -7.08 -5.76
N LEU A 126 -1.63 -6.50 -6.57
CA LEU A 126 -1.62 -6.66 -8.02
C LEU A 126 -0.77 -7.86 -8.41
N TRP A 127 -1.30 -8.71 -9.30
CA TRP A 127 -0.62 -9.85 -9.88
C TRP A 127 -0.41 -9.66 -11.38
N ALA A 128 0.85 -9.62 -11.79
CA ALA A 128 1.26 -9.70 -13.19
C ALA A 128 1.89 -11.09 -13.41
N GLY A 129 1.11 -12.03 -13.95
CA GLY A 129 1.49 -13.44 -13.97
C GLY A 129 1.69 -13.98 -12.54
N GLN A 130 2.90 -14.44 -12.25
CA GLN A 130 3.29 -14.95 -10.92
C GLN A 130 3.92 -13.88 -10.00
N VAL A 131 4.07 -12.68 -10.50
CA VAL A 131 4.66 -11.58 -9.73
C VAL A 131 3.58 -10.78 -9.04
N ALA A 132 3.68 -10.66 -7.71
CA ALA A 132 2.70 -9.94 -6.91
C ALA A 132 3.33 -8.86 -6.05
N ARG A 133 2.65 -7.71 -5.93
CA ARG A 133 2.97 -6.62 -4.99
C ARG A 133 1.72 -5.91 -4.52
N PRO A 134 1.66 -5.48 -3.24
CA PRO A 134 0.61 -4.60 -2.78
C PRO A 134 0.81 -3.19 -3.32
N TYR A 135 -0.28 -2.57 -3.76
CA TYR A 135 -0.33 -1.18 -4.20
C TYR A 135 -1.56 -0.49 -3.65
N SER A 136 -1.37 0.75 -3.19
CA SER A 136 -2.45 1.59 -2.71
C SER A 136 -3.20 2.23 -3.89
N LEU A 137 -4.51 2.35 -3.74
CA LEU A 137 -5.39 2.98 -4.70
C LEU A 137 -5.22 4.50 -4.66
N ALA A 138 -4.95 5.08 -5.80
CA ALA A 138 -4.79 6.53 -6.01
C ALA A 138 -6.05 7.18 -6.61
N GLY A 139 -7.00 6.37 -7.08
CA GLY A 139 -8.23 6.81 -7.71
C GLY A 139 -9.24 7.41 -6.74
N LEU A 140 -10.25 8.08 -7.30
CA LEU A 140 -11.39 8.61 -6.57
C LEU A 140 -12.56 7.60 -6.67
N PRO A 141 -12.94 6.94 -5.56
CA PRO A 141 -13.99 5.94 -5.58
C PRO A 141 -15.32 6.54 -6.05
N GLN A 142 -16.11 5.75 -6.79
CA GLN A 142 -17.42 6.08 -7.34
C GLN A 142 -17.44 7.15 -8.45
N GLU A 143 -16.38 7.92 -8.63
CA GLU A 143 -16.23 8.91 -9.70
C GLU A 143 -15.51 8.33 -10.93
N GLU A 144 -14.54 7.45 -10.69
CA GLU A 144 -13.72 6.86 -11.73
C GLU A 144 -14.12 5.39 -11.95
N PRO A 145 -14.35 4.97 -13.22
CA PRO A 145 -14.79 3.59 -13.51
C PRO A 145 -13.65 2.56 -13.41
N TYR A 146 -12.42 3.02 -13.21
CA TYR A 146 -11.20 2.22 -13.13
C TYR A 146 -10.54 2.34 -11.75
N LEU A 147 -9.64 1.42 -11.47
CA LEU A 147 -8.75 1.48 -10.31
C LEU A 147 -7.42 2.11 -10.76
N GLU A 148 -6.95 3.13 -10.07
CA GLU A 148 -5.70 3.83 -10.39
C GLU A 148 -4.60 3.51 -9.38
N PHE A 149 -3.38 3.29 -9.90
CA PHE A 149 -2.18 3.00 -9.11
C PHE A 149 -1.00 3.81 -9.63
N HIS A 150 -0.15 4.31 -8.73
CA HIS A 150 1.10 4.98 -9.06
C HIS A 150 2.27 4.06 -8.71
N ILE A 151 3.00 3.60 -9.71
CA ILE A 151 4.06 2.59 -9.58
C ILE A 151 5.42 3.28 -9.71
N ASP A 152 6.24 3.20 -8.67
CA ASP A 152 7.63 3.65 -8.74
C ASP A 152 8.45 2.66 -9.57
N CYS A 153 8.97 3.16 -10.67
CA CYS A 153 9.80 2.42 -11.61
C CYS A 153 11.27 2.89 -11.64
N ARG A 154 11.76 3.64 -10.66
CA ARG A 154 13.16 4.12 -10.61
C ARG A 154 14.15 2.98 -10.54
N GLN A 155 13.87 2.00 -9.72
CA GLN A 155 14.74 0.83 -9.54
C GLN A 155 14.18 -0.39 -10.26
N PRO A 156 15.03 -1.26 -10.81
CA PRO A 156 14.61 -2.58 -11.27
C PRO A 156 13.91 -3.36 -10.18
N GLY A 157 12.89 -4.11 -10.54
CA GLY A 157 12.15 -4.93 -9.61
C GLY A 157 11.12 -5.79 -10.34
N ALA A 158 10.83 -6.98 -9.82
CA ALA A 158 10.01 -7.96 -10.52
C ALA A 158 8.66 -7.37 -11.00
N PHE A 159 7.99 -6.57 -10.17
CA PHE A 159 6.71 -5.96 -10.57
C PHE A 159 6.91 -4.68 -11.39
N SER A 160 7.86 -3.80 -11.03
CA SER A 160 8.12 -2.58 -11.81
C SER A 160 8.60 -2.89 -13.22
N ASP A 161 9.39 -3.95 -13.41
CA ASP A 161 9.84 -4.39 -14.73
C ASP A 161 8.68 -4.99 -15.56
N ALA A 162 7.80 -5.77 -14.92
CA ALA A 162 6.57 -6.23 -15.56
C ALA A 162 5.65 -5.05 -15.92
N ALA A 163 5.48 -4.09 -14.99
CA ALA A 163 4.61 -2.94 -15.19
C ALA A 163 5.05 -2.05 -16.36
N ARG A 164 6.36 -1.88 -16.58
CA ARG A 164 6.90 -1.15 -17.74
C ARG A 164 6.51 -1.75 -19.09
N GLN A 165 6.18 -3.04 -19.13
CA GLN A 165 5.83 -3.76 -20.37
C GLN A 165 4.33 -3.83 -20.61
N LEU A 166 3.50 -3.43 -19.64
CA LEU A 166 2.05 -3.50 -19.73
C LEU A 166 1.51 -2.59 -20.83
N LYS A 167 0.54 -3.12 -21.56
CA LYS A 167 -0.19 -2.44 -22.64
C LYS A 167 -1.69 -2.49 -22.35
N VAL A 168 -2.42 -1.57 -22.94
CA VAL A 168 -3.89 -1.59 -22.92
C VAL A 168 -4.41 -2.95 -23.39
N GLY A 169 -5.31 -3.54 -22.62
CA GLY A 169 -5.88 -4.87 -22.85
C GLY A 169 -5.15 -6.00 -22.13
N ASP A 170 -3.94 -5.78 -21.61
CA ASP A 170 -3.21 -6.84 -20.89
C ASP A 170 -3.96 -7.25 -19.61
N PRO A 171 -4.00 -8.57 -19.32
CA PRO A 171 -4.68 -9.07 -18.13
C PRO A 171 -3.80 -8.96 -16.89
N LEU A 172 -4.40 -8.53 -15.78
CA LEU A 172 -3.86 -8.67 -14.44
C LEU A 172 -4.86 -9.41 -13.54
N ARG A 173 -4.40 -9.79 -12.35
CA ARG A 173 -5.27 -10.31 -11.30
C ARG A 173 -5.15 -9.44 -10.06
N LEU A 174 -6.27 -9.24 -9.40
CA LEU A 174 -6.38 -8.46 -8.18
C LEU A 174 -6.59 -9.40 -7.00
N GLY A 175 -5.79 -9.24 -5.97
CA GLY A 175 -6.04 -9.84 -4.66
C GLY A 175 -7.16 -9.11 -3.93
N GLU A 176 -7.29 -9.39 -2.64
CA GLU A 176 -8.33 -8.76 -1.83
C GLU A 176 -8.08 -7.27 -1.61
N LEU A 177 -9.19 -6.52 -1.60
CA LEU A 177 -9.20 -5.13 -1.14
C LEU A 177 -9.04 -5.09 0.38
N ARG A 178 -8.11 -4.26 0.85
CA ARG A 178 -7.83 -4.09 2.27
C ARG A 178 -7.96 -2.64 2.71
N GLY A 179 -8.47 -2.46 3.94
CA GLY A 179 -8.47 -1.17 4.61
C GLY A 179 -7.06 -0.83 5.06
N GLY A 180 -6.54 0.32 4.60
CA GLY A 180 -5.31 0.90 5.13
C GLY A 180 -5.59 1.81 6.32
N ALA A 181 -4.55 2.25 6.99
CA ALA A 181 -4.65 3.32 7.99
C ALA A 181 -5.08 4.66 7.34
N LEU A 182 -4.81 4.81 6.04
CA LEU A 182 -5.09 6.02 5.29
C LEU A 182 -6.50 5.97 4.69
N HIS A 183 -7.33 6.92 5.06
CA HIS A 183 -8.66 7.16 4.50
C HIS A 183 -9.09 8.58 4.85
N TYR A 184 -10.16 9.07 4.25
CA TYR A 184 -10.84 10.28 4.69
C TYR A 184 -12.10 9.89 5.49
N ASP A 185 -12.25 10.52 6.65
CA ASP A 185 -13.43 10.37 7.49
C ASP A 185 -14.23 11.69 7.46
N PRO A 186 -15.53 11.69 7.14
CA PRO A 186 -16.38 12.88 7.15
C PRO A 186 -16.38 13.64 8.48
N ASP A 187 -16.16 12.96 9.61
CA ASP A 187 -16.05 13.58 10.92
C ASP A 187 -14.83 14.52 11.06
N TRP A 188 -13.92 14.49 10.06
CA TRP A 188 -12.74 15.35 10.03
C TRP A 188 -12.97 16.69 9.30
N GLN A 189 -14.15 16.91 8.73
CA GLN A 189 -14.45 17.98 7.78
C GLN A 189 -13.98 19.38 8.23
N SER A 190 -14.02 19.70 9.52
CA SER A 190 -13.61 20.99 10.05
C SER A 190 -12.18 21.02 10.65
N ARG A 191 -11.48 19.87 10.65
CA ARG A 191 -10.17 19.75 11.30
C ARG A 191 -9.05 20.07 10.31
N PRO A 192 -7.91 20.65 10.75
CA PRO A 192 -6.75 20.74 9.89
C PRO A 192 -6.28 19.34 9.46
N LEU A 193 -6.10 19.13 8.15
CA LEU A 193 -5.70 17.87 7.52
C LEU A 193 -4.33 18.03 6.85
N TRP A 194 -3.35 17.27 7.33
CA TRP A 194 -2.00 17.27 6.77
C TRP A 194 -1.71 15.96 6.06
N LEU A 195 -1.32 16.03 4.81
CA LEU A 195 -0.99 14.90 3.94
C LEU A 195 0.50 14.95 3.60
N LEU A 196 1.30 14.08 4.22
CA LEU A 196 2.74 14.08 4.08
C LEU A 196 3.21 12.84 3.33
N ALA A 197 3.64 13.02 2.11
CA ALA A 197 4.04 11.95 1.20
C ALA A 197 5.54 11.94 0.95
N SER A 198 6.13 10.77 0.76
CA SER A 198 7.42 10.64 0.10
C SER A 198 7.34 9.73 -1.12
N GLY A 199 7.86 10.19 -2.26
CA GLY A 199 7.79 9.49 -3.54
C GLY A 199 6.37 9.11 -3.92
N THR A 200 6.15 7.86 -4.33
CA THR A 200 4.80 7.35 -4.70
C THR A 200 3.86 7.14 -3.51
N GLY A 201 4.29 7.39 -2.28
CA GLY A 201 3.38 7.55 -1.14
C GLY A 201 2.37 8.68 -1.34
N LEU A 202 2.60 9.56 -2.31
CA LEU A 202 1.60 10.54 -2.74
C LEU A 202 0.37 9.88 -3.39
N GLY A 203 0.48 8.70 -4.00
CA GLY A 203 -0.65 8.03 -4.67
C GLY A 203 -1.89 7.87 -3.79
N PRO A 204 -1.85 7.14 -2.66
CA PRO A 204 -3.01 7.03 -1.76
C PRO A 204 -3.43 8.38 -1.19
N LEU A 205 -2.51 9.27 -0.86
CA LEU A 205 -2.83 10.60 -0.33
C LEU A 205 -3.45 11.52 -1.39
N TRP A 206 -3.16 11.32 -2.67
CA TRP A 206 -3.83 11.97 -3.79
C TRP A 206 -5.32 11.59 -3.85
N GLY A 207 -5.63 10.29 -3.70
CA GLY A 207 -7.00 9.84 -3.61
C GLY A 207 -7.73 10.43 -2.39
N VAL A 208 -7.08 10.40 -1.22
CA VAL A 208 -7.63 10.96 0.04
C VAL A 208 -7.86 12.48 -0.06
N LEU A 209 -6.92 13.22 -0.66
CA LEU A 209 -7.07 14.66 -0.90
C LEU A 209 -8.31 14.96 -1.75
N ARG A 210 -8.44 14.26 -2.88
CA ARG A 210 -9.57 14.44 -3.78
C ARG A 210 -10.90 14.07 -3.13
N GLU A 211 -10.90 13.02 -2.31
CA GLU A 211 -12.08 12.63 -1.53
C GLU A 211 -12.45 13.69 -0.48
N ALA A 212 -11.47 14.25 0.23
CA ALA A 212 -11.71 15.34 1.19
C ALA A 212 -12.32 16.58 0.49
N LEU A 213 -11.74 16.97 -0.65
CA LEU A 213 -12.25 18.10 -1.44
C LEU A 213 -13.65 17.85 -2.02
N ARG A 214 -13.92 16.61 -2.47
CA ARG A 214 -15.25 16.20 -2.95
C ARG A 214 -16.31 16.25 -1.86
N GLN A 215 -15.92 15.95 -0.62
CA GLN A 215 -16.81 16.02 0.56
C GLN A 215 -16.80 17.40 1.22
N ASP A 216 -16.33 18.43 0.51
CA ASP A 216 -16.37 19.82 0.95
C ASP A 216 -15.66 20.04 2.30
N HIS A 217 -14.44 19.52 2.45
CA HIS A 217 -13.61 19.70 3.64
C HIS A 217 -13.35 21.19 3.89
N GLN A 218 -13.72 21.67 5.07
CA GLN A 218 -13.67 23.09 5.45
C GLN A 218 -12.38 23.48 6.19
N GLY A 219 -11.74 22.53 6.85
CA GLY A 219 -10.47 22.78 7.56
C GLY A 219 -9.32 23.05 6.59
N ASP A 220 -8.23 23.62 7.11
CA ASP A 220 -7.02 23.83 6.30
C ASP A 220 -6.42 22.48 5.89
N ILE A 221 -6.17 22.29 4.60
CA ILE A 221 -5.47 21.13 4.05
C ILE A 221 -4.04 21.55 3.71
N ARG A 222 -3.07 20.79 4.21
CA ARG A 222 -1.65 20.96 3.88
C ARG A 222 -1.11 19.69 3.27
N VAL A 223 -0.66 19.76 2.01
CA VAL A 223 0.02 18.66 1.32
C VAL A 223 1.51 18.95 1.30
N ILE A 224 2.31 18.02 1.79
CA ILE A 224 3.78 18.07 1.67
C ILE A 224 4.20 16.84 0.85
N HIS A 225 4.81 17.07 -0.31
CA HIS A 225 5.38 16.00 -1.13
C HIS A 225 6.90 16.08 -1.13
N LEU A 226 7.53 15.10 -0.50
CA LEU A 226 8.97 14.90 -0.49
C LEU A 226 9.38 14.00 -1.66
N ALA A 227 10.19 14.52 -2.57
CA ALA A 227 10.85 13.77 -3.62
C ALA A 227 12.37 13.73 -3.41
N HIS A 228 13.06 12.82 -4.08
CA HIS A 228 14.53 12.80 -4.02
C HIS A 228 15.10 14.08 -4.66
N GLU A 229 14.60 14.43 -5.83
CA GLU A 229 14.93 15.61 -6.62
C GLU A 229 13.64 16.26 -7.15
N ALA A 230 13.73 17.46 -7.71
CA ALA A 230 12.56 18.24 -8.17
C ALA A 230 11.73 17.50 -9.24
N GLU A 231 12.37 16.77 -10.13
CA GLU A 231 11.73 15.99 -11.20
C GLU A 231 10.87 14.83 -10.67
N GLY A 232 11.07 14.45 -9.41
CA GLY A 232 10.27 13.44 -8.71
C GLY A 232 8.89 13.94 -8.26
N HIS A 233 8.58 15.23 -8.41
CA HIS A 233 7.26 15.79 -8.06
C HIS A 233 6.23 15.55 -9.18
N TYR A 234 5.91 14.31 -9.43
CA TYR A 234 5.13 13.82 -10.57
C TYR A 234 3.66 14.30 -10.64
N LEU A 235 3.11 14.87 -9.57
CA LEU A 235 1.79 15.51 -9.51
C LEU A 235 1.87 17.01 -9.18
N ALA A 236 3.00 17.67 -9.43
CA ALA A 236 3.16 19.10 -9.11
C ALA A 236 2.09 19.98 -9.76
N GLU A 237 1.86 19.80 -11.08
CA GLU A 237 0.85 20.57 -11.82
C GLU A 237 -0.59 20.27 -11.36
N PRO A 238 -1.04 19.00 -11.23
CA PRO A 238 -2.35 18.68 -10.68
C PRO A 238 -2.58 19.22 -9.27
N LEU A 239 -1.59 19.15 -8.39
CA LEU A 239 -1.66 19.71 -7.04
C LEU A 239 -1.78 21.25 -7.06
N ALA A 240 -0.98 21.94 -7.89
CA ALA A 240 -1.07 23.38 -8.06
C ALA A 240 -2.44 23.81 -8.61
N ALA A 241 -2.99 23.05 -9.57
CA ALA A 241 -4.32 23.31 -10.12
C ALA A 241 -5.44 23.14 -9.06
N LEU A 242 -5.30 22.17 -8.14
CA LEU A 242 -6.25 22.05 -7.02
C LEU A 242 -6.08 23.21 -6.03
N ALA A 243 -4.87 23.58 -5.65
CA ALA A 243 -4.60 24.70 -4.73
C ALA A 243 -5.12 26.04 -5.26
N ALA A 244 -5.05 26.25 -6.58
CA ALA A 244 -5.62 27.45 -7.19
C ALA A 244 -7.16 27.53 -7.11
N ARG A 245 -7.85 26.40 -6.96
CA ARG A 245 -9.32 26.31 -6.87
C ARG A 245 -9.86 26.22 -5.45
N HIS A 246 -9.03 25.78 -4.50
CA HIS A 246 -9.42 25.55 -3.11
C HIS A 246 -8.57 26.40 -2.18
N GLY A 247 -9.12 27.51 -1.68
CA GLY A 247 -8.41 28.47 -0.85
C GLY A 247 -7.91 27.95 0.50
N ASN A 248 -8.44 26.80 0.95
CA ASN A 248 -8.00 26.10 2.15
C ASN A 248 -6.92 25.04 1.89
N LEU A 249 -6.44 24.88 0.63
CA LEU A 249 -5.40 23.91 0.26
C LEU A 249 -4.07 24.60 0.06
N THR A 250 -3.04 24.18 0.81
CA THR A 250 -1.64 24.57 0.64
C THR A 250 -0.81 23.39 0.20
N VAL A 251 0.04 23.57 -0.80
CA VAL A 251 0.93 22.52 -1.34
C VAL A 251 2.38 22.95 -1.21
N GLU A 252 3.21 22.07 -0.67
CA GLU A 252 4.65 22.25 -0.54
C GLU A 252 5.39 21.08 -1.18
N LEU A 253 6.35 21.39 -2.01
CA LEU A 253 7.19 20.42 -2.71
C LEU A 253 8.59 20.50 -2.12
N TRP A 254 9.01 19.42 -1.43
CA TRP A 254 10.32 19.35 -0.77
C TRP A 254 11.22 18.35 -1.48
N THR A 255 12.48 18.66 -1.62
CA THR A 255 13.50 17.69 -2.04
C THR A 255 14.20 17.07 -0.84
N ALA A 256 14.91 15.95 -1.05
CA ALA A 256 15.66 15.29 0.01
C ALA A 256 16.67 16.22 0.69
N ALA A 257 17.30 17.11 -0.06
CA ALA A 257 18.24 18.12 0.47
C ALA A 257 17.55 19.12 1.41
N GLN A 258 16.27 19.41 1.19
CA GLN A 258 15.48 20.36 1.97
C GLN A 258 14.85 19.72 3.22
N LEU A 259 14.80 18.40 3.34
CA LEU A 259 14.04 17.70 4.38
C LEU A 259 14.42 18.18 5.79
N GLN A 260 15.69 18.17 6.15
CA GLN A 260 16.11 18.52 7.52
C GLN A 260 15.81 19.99 7.89
N PRO A 261 16.19 20.99 7.07
CA PRO A 261 15.84 22.38 7.37
C PRO A 261 14.32 22.62 7.38
N ALA A 262 13.55 21.99 6.48
CA ALA A 262 12.10 22.13 6.45
C ALA A 262 11.42 21.48 7.69
N LEU A 263 11.89 20.31 8.11
CA LEU A 263 11.42 19.69 9.36
C LEU A 263 11.71 20.58 10.58
N ALA A 264 12.89 21.21 10.66
CA ALA A 264 13.22 22.10 11.76
C ALA A 264 12.25 23.29 11.88
N GLN A 265 11.75 23.78 10.74
CA GLN A 265 10.79 24.88 10.66
C GLN A 265 9.33 24.45 10.77
N LEU A 266 9.04 23.15 10.62
CA LEU A 266 7.69 22.62 10.68
C LEU A 266 7.05 22.93 12.05
N ARG A 267 5.94 23.65 12.05
CA ARG A 267 5.17 24.02 13.26
C ARG A 267 3.75 23.52 13.12
N LEU A 268 3.26 22.93 14.20
CA LEU A 268 1.87 22.47 14.27
C LEU A 268 0.98 23.71 14.53
N VAL A 269 -0.05 23.86 13.69
CA VAL A 269 -1.01 24.98 13.82
C VAL A 269 -2.12 24.68 14.83
N SER A 270 -2.44 23.40 15.03
CA SER A 270 -3.47 22.95 15.96
C SER A 270 -3.17 21.54 16.48
N ARG A 271 -3.44 21.29 17.76
CA ARG A 271 -3.41 19.94 18.33
C ARG A 271 -4.53 19.03 17.83
N HIS A 272 -5.52 19.58 17.13
CA HIS A 272 -6.60 18.83 16.49
C HIS A 272 -6.27 18.44 15.04
N THR A 273 -5.09 18.79 14.54
CA THR A 273 -4.61 18.38 13.21
C THR A 273 -4.63 16.86 13.08
N LEU A 274 -5.08 16.38 11.94
CA LEU A 274 -4.91 15.00 11.50
C LEU A 274 -3.76 14.95 10.52
N ALA A 275 -2.83 14.05 10.70
CA ALA A 275 -1.70 13.89 9.80
C ALA A 275 -1.69 12.47 9.22
N LEU A 276 -1.79 12.36 7.90
CA LEU A 276 -1.70 11.14 7.13
C LEU A 276 -0.34 11.12 6.44
N LEU A 277 0.45 10.08 6.72
CA LEU A 277 1.82 9.95 6.28
C LEU A 277 1.97 8.72 5.39
N CYS A 278 2.62 8.85 4.23
CA CYS A 278 2.82 7.70 3.35
C CYS A 278 4.15 7.75 2.60
N GLY A 279 4.77 6.58 2.41
CA GLY A 279 5.93 6.37 1.56
C GLY A 279 7.11 5.69 2.22
N HIS A 280 8.32 6.17 1.95
CA HIS A 280 9.56 5.53 2.40
C HIS A 280 9.68 5.53 3.94
N PRO A 281 10.11 4.41 4.57
CA PRO A 281 10.16 4.26 6.04
C PRO A 281 10.87 5.40 6.76
N ALA A 282 12.07 5.77 6.33
CA ALA A 282 12.85 6.84 6.99
C ALA A 282 12.16 8.21 6.91
N SER A 283 11.45 8.50 5.82
CA SER A 283 10.72 9.76 5.66
C SER A 283 9.47 9.80 6.56
N VAL A 284 8.71 8.70 6.59
CA VAL A 284 7.54 8.57 7.46
C VAL A 284 7.94 8.68 8.93
N GLU A 285 9.03 8.03 9.33
CA GLU A 285 9.59 8.13 10.68
C GLU A 285 9.99 9.58 11.03
N ALA A 286 10.73 10.25 10.12
CA ALA A 286 11.16 11.63 10.33
C ALA A 286 9.98 12.60 10.50
N PHE A 287 8.95 12.49 9.65
CA PHE A 287 7.71 13.26 9.77
C PHE A 287 6.98 12.94 11.09
N SER A 288 6.77 11.65 11.39
CA SER A 288 6.08 11.20 12.61
C SER A 288 6.76 11.73 13.87
N LYS A 289 8.09 11.57 13.94
CA LYS A 289 8.90 12.07 15.08
C LYS A 289 8.77 13.58 15.24
N ARG A 290 8.87 14.32 14.12
CA ARG A 290 8.77 15.78 14.17
C ARG A 290 7.40 16.26 14.63
N LEU A 291 6.32 15.68 14.08
CA LEU A 291 4.95 16.03 14.45
C LEU A 291 4.64 15.67 15.92
N PHE A 292 5.09 14.51 16.37
CA PHE A 292 4.95 14.10 17.77
C PHE A 292 5.67 15.09 18.72
N LEU A 293 6.92 15.46 18.41
CA LEU A 293 7.67 16.45 19.18
C LEU A 293 7.04 17.86 19.12
N ALA A 294 6.30 18.17 18.06
CA ALA A 294 5.52 19.42 17.95
C ALA A 294 4.21 19.36 18.77
N GLY A 295 3.89 18.22 19.38
CA GLY A 295 2.75 18.03 20.26
C GLY A 295 1.51 17.42 19.62
N LEU A 296 1.65 16.79 18.44
CA LEU A 296 0.55 16.06 17.82
C LEU A 296 0.35 14.70 18.53
N PRO A 297 -0.87 14.38 19.00
CA PRO A 297 -1.16 13.09 19.62
C PRO A 297 -0.96 11.92 18.65
N ARG A 298 -0.47 10.77 19.15
CA ARG A 298 -0.20 9.59 18.32
C ARG A 298 -1.42 9.06 17.58
N ASN A 299 -2.59 9.12 18.16
CA ASN A 299 -3.86 8.69 17.56
C ASN A 299 -4.34 9.60 16.43
N GLN A 300 -3.68 10.72 16.19
CA GLN A 300 -3.93 11.63 15.07
C GLN A 300 -2.84 11.53 13.98
N LEU A 301 -1.87 10.63 14.16
CA LEU A 301 -0.85 10.26 13.19
C LEU A 301 -1.22 8.92 12.56
N LEU A 302 -1.68 8.94 11.32
CA LEU A 302 -2.02 7.76 10.55
C LEU A 302 -0.92 7.55 9.51
N ALA A 303 -0.32 6.37 9.45
CA ALA A 303 0.82 6.13 8.58
C ALA A 303 0.72 4.81 7.83
N ASP A 304 1.13 4.82 6.56
CA ASP A 304 1.38 3.63 5.75
C ASP A 304 2.80 3.69 5.16
N VAL A 305 3.56 2.61 5.36
CA VAL A 305 4.98 2.57 5.03
C VAL A 305 5.22 1.63 3.86
N PHE A 306 5.84 2.14 2.81
CA PHE A 306 6.19 1.35 1.64
C PHE A 306 7.53 0.64 1.84
N LEU A 307 7.48 -0.64 2.17
CA LEU A 307 8.66 -1.46 2.35
C LEU A 307 9.21 -1.94 1.00
N SER A 308 10.39 -1.46 0.63
CA SER A 308 11.13 -2.02 -0.49
C SER A 308 11.74 -3.38 -0.12
N ARG A 309 11.61 -4.37 -1.01
CA ARG A 309 12.35 -5.62 -0.87
C ARG A 309 13.78 -5.44 -1.35
N PRO A 310 14.80 -5.89 -0.61
CA PRO A 310 16.10 -6.12 -1.21
C PRO A 310 15.92 -7.19 -2.33
N PHE A 311 16.53 -6.93 -3.49
CA PHE A 311 16.61 -7.89 -4.59
C PHE A 311 17.47 -9.06 -4.06
N THR A 312 16.84 -10.15 -3.68
CA THR A 312 17.55 -11.44 -3.56
C THR A 312 17.49 -12.09 -4.94
N LEU A 313 18.65 -12.09 -5.63
CA LEU A 313 18.89 -12.89 -6.81
C LEU A 313 18.76 -14.39 -6.46
#